data_2a4cc3617a603a9e64ebc64856b2ff3e
#
_entry.id   2a4cc3617a603a9e64ebc64856b2ff3e
#
_cell.length_a   1.000
_cell.length_b   1.000
_cell.length_c   1.000
_cell.angle_alpha   90.00
_cell.angle_beta   90.00
_cell.angle_gamma   90.00
#
_symmetry.space_group_name_H-M   'P 1'
#
loop_
_entity.id
_entity.type
_entity.pdbx_description
1 polymer ?
#
loop_
_entity_poly.entity_id
_entity_poly.type
_entity_poly.pdbx_seq_one_letter_code
_entity_poly.pdbx_strand_id
1 'polypeptide(L)'
;PFNISFYRRMGYGFGGKLYEYHLPTGALPRLDGEVRAHLRLLQPEEFDQAMDCQRRFAARNHGMVEKFDEELRGARGDIQVRRMGYYDGGRLLGYAAYRFESASACNYTQNRLSVEELVYENGTVLRALLGGLRMQEDLAQTVILRTGEEDFHHLLDDPQDVSGNYIDYGFLQTNVSAVGTMFKLTDGADFVRRTGYRNFPAGTLTAAFRYRDEMADREEELRIGFADGRWAVAEGTADVTVICRQGDLAALLMGSCGLTALLRLGAAAA
;
A
#
# COMPACT_ATOMS: atom_id res chain seq x y z
N PRO A 1 6.73 -9.31 -6.34
CA PRO A 1 7.74 -10.34 -6.64
C PRO A 1 7.22 -11.37 -7.65
N PHE A 2 8.01 -11.70 -8.68
CA PHE A 2 7.61 -12.68 -9.71
C PHE A 2 7.73 -14.15 -9.23
N ASN A 3 8.53 -14.41 -8.19
CA ASN A 3 8.68 -15.73 -7.57
C ASN A 3 8.84 -15.60 -6.06
N ILE A 4 7.74 -15.74 -5.34
CA ILE A 4 7.69 -15.56 -3.89
C ILE A 4 8.64 -16.52 -3.16
N SER A 5 8.66 -17.81 -3.56
CA SER A 5 9.49 -18.82 -2.89
C SER A 5 10.99 -18.56 -3.05
N PHE A 6 11.40 -18.00 -4.19
CA PHE A 6 12.78 -17.56 -4.39
C PHE A 6 13.19 -16.47 -3.42
N TYR A 7 12.39 -15.40 -3.29
CA TYR A 7 12.69 -14.31 -2.37
C TYR A 7 12.62 -14.76 -0.89
N ARG A 8 11.68 -15.64 -0.55
CA ARG A 8 11.60 -16.21 0.80
C ARG A 8 12.89 -16.95 1.19
N ARG A 9 13.48 -17.74 0.28
CA ARG A 9 14.79 -18.42 0.49
C ARG A 9 15.96 -17.44 0.62
N MET A 10 15.80 -16.19 0.20
CA MET A 10 16.81 -15.15 0.37
C MET A 10 16.58 -14.29 1.64
N GLY A 11 15.66 -14.68 2.52
CA GLY A 11 15.37 -13.99 3.76
C GLY A 11 14.37 -12.82 3.63
N TYR A 12 13.64 -12.71 2.50
CA TYR A 12 12.59 -11.70 2.37
C TYR A 12 11.29 -12.13 3.05
N GLY A 13 10.67 -11.20 3.76
CA GLY A 13 9.34 -11.31 4.35
C GLY A 13 8.27 -10.61 3.55
N PHE A 14 7.01 -10.95 3.81
CA PHE A 14 5.86 -10.26 3.22
C PHE A 14 5.74 -8.86 3.80
N GLY A 15 5.71 -7.85 2.93
CA GLY A 15 5.59 -6.46 3.34
C GLY A 15 4.16 -5.94 3.36
N GLY A 16 3.29 -6.52 2.57
CA GLY A 16 1.88 -6.15 2.48
C GLY A 16 1.18 -6.89 1.36
N LYS A 17 -0.10 -6.67 1.25
CA LYS A 17 -0.90 -7.14 0.13
C LYS A 17 -1.14 -6.01 -0.85
N LEU A 18 -1.40 -6.38 -2.09
CA LEU A 18 -1.95 -5.50 -3.11
C LEU A 18 -3.36 -6.01 -3.42
N TYR A 19 -4.33 -5.12 -3.37
CA TYR A 19 -5.72 -5.41 -3.70
C TYR A 19 -6.04 -4.77 -5.05
N GLU A 20 -6.61 -5.54 -5.96
CA GLU A 20 -7.12 -5.03 -7.23
C GLU A 20 -8.64 -5.15 -7.24
N TYR A 21 -9.29 -3.99 -7.37
CA TYR A 21 -10.73 -3.84 -7.46
C TYR A 21 -11.13 -3.59 -8.91
N HIS A 22 -12.13 -4.32 -9.39
CA HIS A 22 -12.79 -4.10 -10.68
C HIS A 22 -14.23 -3.68 -10.39
N LEU A 23 -14.48 -2.40 -10.26
CA LEU A 23 -15.76 -1.88 -9.80
C LEU A 23 -16.57 -1.31 -10.97
N PRO A 24 -17.92 -1.43 -10.95
CA PRO A 24 -18.74 -0.58 -11.79
C PRO A 24 -18.39 0.89 -11.49
N THR A 25 -18.19 1.70 -12.52
CA THR A 25 -17.82 3.12 -12.32
C THR A 25 -18.86 3.85 -11.46
N GLY A 26 -20.14 3.50 -11.63
CA GLY A 26 -21.23 4.01 -10.82
C GLY A 26 -21.25 3.59 -9.34
N ALA A 27 -20.44 2.60 -8.92
CA ALA A 27 -20.30 2.21 -7.51
C ALA A 27 -19.36 3.14 -6.71
N LEU A 28 -18.54 3.95 -7.40
CA LEU A 28 -17.68 4.93 -6.74
C LEU A 28 -18.50 6.02 -6.03
N PRO A 29 -17.97 6.67 -4.99
CA PRO A 29 -18.66 7.74 -4.28
C PRO A 29 -19.17 8.85 -5.20
N ARG A 30 -20.30 9.44 -4.87
CA ARG A 30 -20.81 10.61 -5.59
C ARG A 30 -20.02 11.84 -5.20
N LEU A 31 -19.84 12.75 -6.16
CA LEU A 31 -19.14 14.01 -5.97
C LEU A 31 -20.13 15.11 -5.60
N ASP A 32 -19.89 15.77 -4.47
CA ASP A 32 -20.62 16.98 -4.09
C ASP A 32 -20.26 18.15 -5.00
N GLY A 33 -21.25 19.01 -5.30
CA GLY A 33 -21.09 20.15 -6.18
C GLY A 33 -20.01 21.14 -5.74
N GLU A 34 -19.91 21.42 -4.45
CA GLU A 34 -18.89 22.31 -3.90
C GLU A 34 -17.49 21.71 -4.04
N VAL A 35 -17.36 20.41 -3.77
CA VAL A 35 -16.09 19.69 -3.85
C VAL A 35 -15.59 19.58 -5.29
N ARG A 36 -16.50 19.57 -6.27
CA ARG A 36 -16.16 19.53 -7.70
C ARG A 36 -15.28 20.72 -8.14
N ALA A 37 -15.47 21.90 -7.55
CA ALA A 37 -14.68 23.09 -7.89
C ALA A 37 -13.18 22.94 -7.58
N HIS A 38 -12.81 22.02 -6.70
CA HIS A 38 -11.42 21.72 -6.36
C HIS A 38 -10.75 20.74 -7.34
N LEU A 39 -11.52 20.07 -8.21
CA LEU A 39 -11.00 19.08 -9.16
C LEU A 39 -10.72 19.68 -10.52
N ARG A 40 -9.53 19.44 -11.04
CA ARG A 40 -9.17 19.74 -12.43
C ARG A 40 -8.06 18.80 -12.93
N LEU A 41 -7.91 18.73 -14.24
CA LEU A 41 -6.78 18.04 -14.85
C LEU A 41 -5.49 18.84 -14.62
N LEU A 42 -4.42 18.13 -14.27
CA LEU A 42 -3.08 18.70 -14.21
C LEU A 42 -2.60 18.98 -15.63
N GLN A 43 -1.95 20.13 -15.79
CA GLN A 43 -1.24 20.44 -17.02
C GLN A 43 0.15 19.78 -17.00
N PRO A 44 0.78 19.54 -18.18
CA PRO A 44 2.10 18.91 -18.24
C PRO A 44 3.18 19.65 -17.41
N GLU A 45 3.06 20.98 -17.31
CA GLU A 45 3.98 21.84 -16.55
C GLU A 45 3.83 21.65 -15.03
N GLU A 46 2.71 21.12 -14.56
CA GLU A 46 2.41 20.89 -13.15
C GLU A 46 2.83 19.50 -12.65
N PHE A 47 3.51 18.72 -13.49
CA PHE A 47 3.95 17.37 -13.13
C PHE A 47 4.78 17.35 -11.83
N ASP A 48 5.62 18.36 -11.61
CA ASP A 48 6.45 18.45 -10.40
C ASP A 48 5.60 18.63 -9.13
N GLN A 49 4.42 19.25 -9.22
CA GLN A 49 3.47 19.31 -8.09
C GLN A 49 2.91 17.93 -7.75
N ALA A 50 2.64 17.09 -8.77
CA ALA A 50 2.20 15.70 -8.54
C ALA A 50 3.31 14.89 -7.85
N MET A 51 4.56 15.07 -8.25
CA MET A 51 5.69 14.38 -7.63
C MET A 51 5.93 14.82 -6.19
N ASP A 52 5.79 16.11 -5.90
CA ASP A 52 5.85 16.60 -4.53
C ASP A 52 4.69 16.06 -3.66
N CYS A 53 3.49 15.99 -4.22
CA CYS A 53 2.34 15.37 -3.56
C CYS A 53 2.60 13.88 -3.27
N GLN A 54 3.17 13.14 -4.22
CA GLN A 54 3.52 11.72 -4.04
C GLN A 54 4.59 11.53 -2.96
N ARG A 55 5.62 12.39 -2.88
CA ARG A 55 6.62 12.32 -1.79
C ARG A 55 5.98 12.54 -0.42
N ARG A 56 5.08 13.52 -0.30
CA ARG A 56 4.34 13.76 0.95
C ARG A 56 3.46 12.58 1.34
N PHE A 57 2.85 11.92 0.36
CA PHE A 57 2.06 10.71 0.58
C PHE A 57 2.95 9.55 1.02
N ALA A 58 4.07 9.31 0.33
CA ALA A 58 5.03 8.25 0.69
C ALA A 58 5.60 8.45 2.10
N ALA A 59 5.92 9.69 2.48
CA ALA A 59 6.44 10.01 3.81
C ALA A 59 5.43 9.70 4.96
N ARG A 60 4.15 9.62 4.68
CA ARG A 60 3.09 9.31 5.65
C ARG A 60 2.67 7.85 5.66
N ASN A 61 3.01 7.10 4.62
CA ASN A 61 2.58 5.72 4.44
C ASN A 61 3.77 4.79 4.64
N HIS A 62 3.76 4.07 5.76
CA HIS A 62 4.86 3.19 6.14
C HIS A 62 5.11 2.09 5.09
N GLY A 63 6.37 1.92 4.71
CA GLY A 63 6.79 0.94 3.70
C GLY A 63 6.63 1.41 2.26
N MET A 64 6.10 2.60 2.01
CA MET A 64 6.11 3.22 0.69
C MET A 64 7.50 3.72 0.32
N VAL A 65 7.84 3.61 -0.97
CA VAL A 65 9.11 4.07 -1.53
C VAL A 65 8.85 5.28 -2.42
N GLU A 66 9.70 6.29 -2.31
CA GLU A 66 9.70 7.40 -3.27
C GLU A 66 10.07 6.90 -4.67
N LYS A 67 9.45 7.49 -5.67
CA LYS A 67 9.77 7.20 -7.07
C LYS A 67 11.17 7.70 -7.40
N PHE A 68 11.92 6.91 -8.14
CA PHE A 68 13.24 7.30 -8.63
C PHE A 68 13.17 7.96 -10.03
N ASP A 69 14.25 8.58 -10.46
CA ASP A 69 14.27 9.48 -11.63
C ASP A 69 13.82 8.83 -12.95
N GLU A 70 14.08 7.53 -13.17
CA GLU A 70 13.62 6.80 -14.35
C GLU A 70 12.10 6.67 -14.37
N GLU A 71 11.49 6.31 -13.24
CA GLU A 71 10.02 6.22 -13.10
C GLU A 71 9.39 7.59 -13.34
N LEU A 72 10.00 8.65 -12.79
CA LEU A 72 9.52 10.02 -12.96
C LEU A 72 9.60 10.48 -14.40
N ARG A 73 10.70 10.19 -15.11
CA ARG A 73 10.84 10.50 -16.53
C ARG A 73 9.84 9.76 -17.39
N GLY A 74 9.64 8.46 -17.14
CA GLY A 74 8.65 7.64 -17.82
C GLY A 74 7.23 8.17 -17.60
N ALA A 75 6.87 8.46 -16.36
CA ALA A 75 5.55 8.97 -16.00
C ALA A 75 5.27 10.37 -16.61
N ARG A 76 6.26 11.24 -16.69
CA ARG A 76 6.13 12.57 -17.33
C ARG A 76 5.85 12.47 -18.84
N GLY A 77 6.51 11.52 -19.51
CA GLY A 77 6.41 11.34 -20.97
C GLY A 77 5.15 10.60 -21.43
N ASP A 78 4.42 9.94 -20.54
CA ASP A 78 3.23 9.17 -20.92
C ASP A 78 2.01 10.07 -21.12
N ILE A 79 1.75 10.40 -22.39
CA ILE A 79 0.62 11.26 -22.81
C ILE A 79 -0.74 10.56 -22.71
N GLN A 80 -0.79 9.25 -22.58
CA GLN A 80 -2.04 8.48 -22.42
C GLN A 80 -2.56 8.54 -20.99
N VAL A 81 -1.69 8.81 -20.03
CA VAL A 81 -2.06 8.95 -18.63
C VAL A 81 -2.56 10.36 -18.33
N ARG A 82 -3.84 10.44 -17.97
CA ARG A 82 -4.45 11.67 -17.45
C ARG A 82 -4.25 11.76 -15.96
N ARG A 83 -4.00 12.96 -15.46
CA ARG A 83 -3.88 13.23 -14.01
C ARG A 83 -4.93 14.24 -13.61
N MET A 84 -5.87 13.81 -12.77
CA MET A 84 -6.86 14.68 -12.16
C MET A 84 -6.41 14.99 -10.74
N GLY A 85 -6.25 16.26 -10.42
CA GLY A 85 -5.81 16.73 -9.11
C GLY A 85 -6.92 17.38 -8.32
N TYR A 86 -6.82 17.26 -6.99
CA TYR A 86 -7.60 18.03 -6.03
C TYR A 86 -6.75 19.18 -5.48
N TYR A 87 -7.21 20.40 -5.66
CA TYR A 87 -6.52 21.61 -5.23
C TYR A 87 -7.28 22.33 -4.13
N ASP A 88 -6.56 22.80 -3.12
CA ASP A 88 -7.07 23.70 -2.11
C ASP A 88 -6.05 24.80 -1.84
N GLY A 89 -6.49 26.07 -1.85
CA GLY A 89 -5.60 27.22 -1.70
C GLY A 89 -4.43 27.26 -2.71
N GLY A 90 -4.62 26.70 -3.90
CA GLY A 90 -3.57 26.59 -4.93
C GLY A 90 -2.57 25.45 -4.73
N ARG A 91 -2.72 24.65 -3.66
CA ARG A 91 -1.88 23.47 -3.36
C ARG A 91 -2.56 22.19 -3.82
N LEU A 92 -1.81 21.32 -4.47
CA LEU A 92 -2.25 19.97 -4.83
C LEU A 92 -2.22 19.07 -3.57
N LEU A 93 -3.38 18.61 -3.12
CA LEU A 93 -3.55 17.75 -1.95
C LEU A 93 -3.74 16.27 -2.30
N GLY A 94 -3.95 15.96 -3.56
CA GLY A 94 -4.06 14.60 -4.05
C GLY A 94 -4.30 14.58 -5.54
N TYR A 95 -4.04 13.43 -6.18
CA TYR A 95 -4.33 13.22 -7.59
C TYR A 95 -4.62 11.75 -7.89
N ALA A 96 -5.38 11.52 -8.96
CA ALA A 96 -5.55 10.24 -9.60
C ALA A 96 -4.90 10.26 -10.97
N ALA A 97 -3.96 9.35 -11.22
CA ALA A 97 -3.39 9.11 -12.54
C ALA A 97 -4.11 7.90 -13.15
N TYR A 98 -4.69 8.06 -14.32
CA TYR A 98 -5.51 7.03 -14.95
C TYR A 98 -5.45 7.10 -16.48
N ARG A 99 -5.74 5.97 -17.11
CA ARG A 99 -5.91 5.85 -18.56
C ARG A 99 -7.22 5.17 -18.91
N PHE A 100 -7.69 5.43 -20.12
CA PHE A 100 -8.78 4.68 -20.72
C PHE A 100 -8.21 3.49 -21.51
N GLU A 101 -8.73 2.31 -21.23
CA GLU A 101 -8.42 1.08 -21.94
C GLU A 101 -9.67 0.62 -22.69
N SER A 102 -9.58 0.47 -24.00
CA SER A 102 -10.74 0.01 -24.79
C SER A 102 -11.18 -1.38 -24.34
N ALA A 103 -12.47 -1.51 -24.03
CA ALA A 103 -13.11 -2.79 -23.72
C ALA A 103 -13.84 -3.40 -24.93
N SER A 104 -13.93 -2.67 -26.07
CA SER A 104 -14.61 -3.09 -27.28
C SER A 104 -13.85 -2.64 -28.52
N ALA A 105 -13.75 -3.52 -29.51
CA ALA A 105 -13.11 -3.18 -30.78
C ALA A 105 -13.99 -2.29 -31.68
N CYS A 106 -15.30 -2.20 -31.41
CA CYS A 106 -16.28 -1.52 -32.27
C CYS A 106 -17.05 -0.40 -31.56
N ASN A 107 -16.90 -0.26 -30.25
CA ASN A 107 -17.61 0.78 -29.49
C ASN A 107 -16.61 1.58 -28.63
N TYR A 108 -16.29 2.80 -29.06
CA TYR A 108 -15.33 3.69 -28.39
C TYR A 108 -15.83 4.22 -27.01
N THR A 109 -17.11 4.06 -26.68
CA THR A 109 -17.66 4.43 -25.37
C THR A 109 -17.56 3.29 -24.34
N GLN A 110 -17.20 2.09 -24.78
CA GLN A 110 -16.97 0.94 -23.90
C GLN A 110 -15.49 0.87 -23.51
N ASN A 111 -15.14 1.56 -22.45
CA ASN A 111 -13.80 1.54 -21.90
C ASN A 111 -13.78 1.03 -20.46
N ARG A 112 -12.60 0.64 -20.04
CA ARG A 112 -12.21 0.51 -18.62
C ARG A 112 -11.36 1.71 -18.25
N LEU A 113 -11.48 2.15 -17.04
CA LEU A 113 -10.65 3.23 -16.47
C LEU A 113 -9.63 2.58 -15.54
N SER A 114 -8.40 2.46 -16.04
CA SER A 114 -7.29 1.89 -15.26
C SER A 114 -6.64 2.99 -14.44
N VAL A 115 -6.75 2.91 -13.10
CA VAL A 115 -6.13 3.83 -12.16
C VAL A 115 -4.73 3.32 -11.83
N GLU A 116 -3.71 4.03 -12.28
CA GLU A 116 -2.32 3.66 -12.09
C GLU A 116 -1.76 4.17 -10.77
N GLU A 117 -2.28 5.32 -10.32
CA GLU A 117 -1.84 5.94 -9.09
C GLU A 117 -2.98 6.74 -8.46
N LEU A 118 -3.13 6.59 -7.15
CA LEU A 118 -4.10 7.32 -6.33
C LEU A 118 -3.38 7.83 -5.10
N VAL A 119 -3.18 9.14 -5.05
CA VAL A 119 -2.44 9.86 -4.01
C VAL A 119 -3.35 10.85 -3.33
N TYR A 120 -3.37 10.87 -2.01
CA TYR A 120 -4.28 11.74 -1.26
C TYR A 120 -3.76 12.07 0.13
N GLU A 121 -4.00 13.28 0.63
CA GLU A 121 -3.58 13.68 1.96
C GLU A 121 -4.59 13.30 3.05
N ASN A 122 -5.87 13.10 2.71
CA ASN A 122 -6.93 12.74 3.65
C ASN A 122 -8.15 12.11 2.94
N GLY A 123 -9.11 11.63 3.72
CA GLY A 123 -10.31 10.95 3.22
C GLY A 123 -11.23 11.85 2.39
N THR A 124 -11.28 13.16 2.64
CA THR A 124 -12.07 14.10 1.82
C THR A 124 -11.51 14.17 0.40
N VAL A 125 -10.19 14.31 0.27
CA VAL A 125 -9.48 14.31 -1.01
C VAL A 125 -9.67 12.98 -1.75
N LEU A 126 -9.55 11.84 -1.03
CA LEU A 126 -9.77 10.51 -1.59
C LEU A 126 -11.18 10.38 -2.18
N ARG A 127 -12.22 10.71 -1.40
CA ARG A 127 -13.61 10.66 -1.86
C ARG A 127 -13.85 11.58 -3.05
N ALA A 128 -13.26 12.76 -3.06
CA ALA A 128 -13.36 13.70 -4.18
C ALA A 128 -12.74 13.14 -5.46
N LEU A 129 -11.56 12.56 -5.38
CA LEU A 129 -10.88 11.93 -6.53
C LEU A 129 -11.69 10.74 -7.07
N LEU A 130 -12.21 9.87 -6.20
CA LEU A 130 -13.07 8.77 -6.60
C LEU A 130 -14.36 9.26 -7.25
N GLY A 131 -14.98 10.31 -6.69
CA GLY A 131 -16.15 10.95 -7.29
C GLY A 131 -15.86 11.59 -8.66
N GLY A 132 -14.67 12.16 -8.84
CA GLY A 132 -14.20 12.66 -10.13
C GLY A 132 -13.98 11.54 -11.17
N LEU A 133 -13.51 10.38 -10.75
CA LEU A 133 -13.42 9.19 -11.60
C LEU A 133 -14.83 8.69 -11.98
N ARG A 134 -15.79 8.69 -11.04
CA ARG A 134 -17.18 8.34 -11.30
C ARG A 134 -17.80 9.20 -12.41
N MET A 135 -17.43 10.47 -12.53
CA MET A 135 -17.95 11.34 -13.58
C MET A 135 -17.60 10.84 -15.00
N GLN A 136 -16.76 9.84 -15.14
CA GLN A 136 -16.42 9.22 -16.43
C GLN A 136 -17.35 8.02 -16.78
N GLU A 137 -18.44 7.80 -16.03
CA GLU A 137 -19.31 6.62 -16.17
C GLU A 137 -19.92 6.48 -17.59
N ASP A 138 -20.14 7.58 -18.30
CA ASP A 138 -20.61 7.56 -19.69
C ASP A 138 -19.58 7.02 -20.69
N LEU A 139 -18.28 7.11 -20.35
CA LEU A 139 -17.17 6.71 -21.21
C LEU A 139 -16.47 5.42 -20.73
N ALA A 140 -16.61 5.08 -19.47
CA ALA A 140 -15.99 3.87 -18.89
C ALA A 140 -16.94 3.23 -17.88
N GLN A 141 -17.30 1.98 -18.12
CA GLN A 141 -18.25 1.22 -17.29
C GLN A 141 -17.58 0.57 -16.07
N THR A 142 -16.29 0.36 -16.15
CA THR A 142 -15.51 -0.31 -15.11
C THR A 142 -14.30 0.52 -14.73
N VAL A 143 -14.06 0.66 -13.43
CA VAL A 143 -12.81 1.19 -12.88
C VAL A 143 -11.97 0.04 -12.33
N ILE A 144 -10.73 -0.04 -12.78
CA ILE A 144 -9.72 -0.94 -12.23
C ILE A 144 -8.83 -0.11 -11.31
N LEU A 145 -8.80 -0.45 -10.02
CA LEU A 145 -8.05 0.28 -9.00
C LEU A 145 -7.18 -0.68 -8.20
N ARG A 146 -5.90 -0.34 -8.05
CA ARG A 146 -4.95 -1.08 -7.23
C ARG A 146 -4.58 -0.27 -6.00
N THR A 147 -4.68 -0.90 -4.84
CA THR A 147 -4.38 -0.25 -3.55
C THR A 147 -3.74 -1.22 -2.57
N GLY A 148 -2.90 -0.70 -1.67
CA GLY A 148 -2.44 -1.43 -0.50
C GLY A 148 -3.38 -1.28 0.71
N GLU A 149 -4.48 -0.50 0.57
CA GLU A 149 -5.44 -0.27 1.65
C GLU A 149 -6.37 -1.46 1.81
N GLU A 150 -6.24 -2.20 2.91
CA GLU A 150 -7.03 -3.40 3.19
C GLU A 150 -8.51 -3.07 3.42
N ASP A 151 -8.76 -1.89 4.01
CA ASP A 151 -10.10 -1.43 4.39
C ASP A 151 -10.79 -0.59 3.30
N PHE A 152 -10.25 -0.57 2.08
CA PHE A 152 -10.77 0.25 0.98
C PHE A 152 -12.25 0.00 0.69
N HIS A 153 -12.74 -1.23 0.90
CA HIS A 153 -14.14 -1.61 0.69
C HIS A 153 -15.14 -0.84 1.57
N HIS A 154 -14.71 -0.29 2.72
CA HIS A 154 -15.56 0.57 3.56
C HIS A 154 -15.88 1.95 2.94
N LEU A 155 -15.21 2.33 1.87
CA LEU A 155 -15.52 3.56 1.12
C LEU A 155 -16.70 3.41 0.17
N LEU A 156 -17.11 2.17 -0.12
CA LEU A 156 -18.08 1.82 -1.16
C LEU A 156 -19.39 1.38 -0.51
N ASP A 157 -20.52 1.84 -1.06
CA ASP A 157 -21.84 1.37 -0.64
C ASP A 157 -22.09 -0.08 -1.11
N ASP A 158 -21.55 -0.42 -2.28
CA ASP A 158 -21.53 -1.77 -2.84
C ASP A 158 -20.13 -2.09 -3.39
N PRO A 159 -19.33 -2.87 -2.65
CA PRO A 159 -17.97 -3.24 -3.06
C PRO A 159 -17.92 -4.44 -4.01
N GLN A 160 -19.06 -4.99 -4.46
CA GLN A 160 -19.09 -6.13 -5.39
C GLN A 160 -18.32 -5.79 -6.67
N ASP A 161 -17.43 -6.69 -7.09
CA ASP A 161 -16.71 -6.53 -8.34
C ASP A 161 -17.58 -6.94 -9.56
N VAL A 162 -17.08 -6.59 -10.75
CA VAL A 162 -17.79 -6.89 -12.02
C VAL A 162 -17.62 -8.33 -12.50
N SER A 163 -16.91 -9.20 -11.76
CA SER A 163 -16.66 -10.57 -12.17
C SER A 163 -17.92 -11.45 -12.05
N GLY A 164 -18.81 -11.08 -11.14
CA GLY A 164 -19.96 -11.92 -10.76
C GLY A 164 -19.57 -13.22 -10.05
N ASN A 165 -18.30 -13.35 -9.61
CA ASN A 165 -17.84 -14.54 -8.91
C ASN A 165 -18.42 -14.64 -7.51
N TYR A 166 -18.76 -15.87 -7.14
CA TYR A 166 -19.19 -16.23 -5.79
C TYR A 166 -18.16 -17.15 -5.14
N ILE A 167 -17.88 -16.90 -3.86
CA ILE A 167 -17.32 -17.91 -2.97
C ILE A 167 -18.51 -18.71 -2.43
N ASP A 168 -18.32 -19.98 -2.14
CA ASP A 168 -19.40 -20.88 -1.67
C ASP A 168 -20.28 -20.23 -0.59
N TYR A 169 -21.56 -20.57 -0.58
CA TYR A 169 -22.59 -20.04 0.31
C TYR A 169 -23.05 -18.60 0.01
N GLY A 170 -22.77 -18.05 -1.16
CA GLY A 170 -23.29 -16.76 -1.59
C GLY A 170 -22.49 -15.55 -1.17
N PHE A 171 -21.21 -15.72 -0.85
CA PHE A 171 -20.30 -14.61 -0.63
C PHE A 171 -19.82 -14.04 -1.97
N LEU A 172 -20.10 -12.76 -2.21
CA LEU A 172 -19.69 -12.07 -3.43
C LEU A 172 -18.21 -11.69 -3.39
N GLN A 173 -17.53 -11.84 -4.52
CA GLN A 173 -16.16 -11.33 -4.67
C GLN A 173 -16.19 -9.81 -4.68
N THR A 174 -15.28 -9.19 -3.94
CA THR A 174 -15.09 -7.72 -3.90
C THR A 174 -13.81 -7.29 -4.59
N ASN A 175 -12.77 -8.10 -4.55
CA ASN A 175 -11.45 -7.83 -5.12
C ASN A 175 -10.64 -9.12 -5.26
N VAL A 176 -9.53 -9.03 -5.95
CA VAL A 176 -8.45 -10.03 -5.90
C VAL A 176 -7.26 -9.46 -5.12
N SER A 177 -6.61 -10.31 -4.34
CA SER A 177 -5.42 -9.90 -3.58
C SER A 177 -4.17 -10.65 -4.05
N ALA A 178 -3.05 -9.93 -4.01
CA ALA A 178 -1.72 -10.46 -4.33
C ALA A 178 -0.72 -10.11 -3.23
N VAL A 179 0.40 -10.82 -3.20
CA VAL A 179 1.54 -10.40 -2.39
C VAL A 179 2.11 -9.12 -3.02
N GLY A 180 2.16 -8.06 -2.22
CA GLY A 180 2.76 -6.79 -2.59
C GLY A 180 4.29 -6.79 -2.47
N THR A 181 4.86 -5.70 -2.00
CA THR A 181 6.30 -5.57 -1.78
C THR A 181 6.78 -6.56 -0.72
N MET A 182 7.96 -7.13 -0.92
CA MET A 182 8.64 -7.95 0.08
C MET A 182 9.87 -7.20 0.62
N PHE A 183 10.12 -7.32 1.91
CA PHE A 183 11.23 -6.66 2.59
C PHE A 183 12.23 -7.66 3.14
N LYS A 184 13.51 -7.33 3.09
CA LYS A 184 14.58 -8.07 3.75
C LYS A 184 15.21 -7.18 4.82
N LEU A 185 15.42 -7.74 6.00
CA LEU A 185 16.17 -7.11 7.07
C LEU A 185 17.66 -7.35 6.83
N THR A 186 18.40 -6.31 6.45
CA THR A 186 19.85 -6.38 6.20
C THR A 186 20.68 -6.14 7.45
N ASP A 187 20.21 -5.25 8.33
CA ASP A 187 20.77 -4.98 9.66
C ASP A 187 19.63 -4.64 10.62
N GLY A 188 19.32 -5.58 11.52
CA GLY A 188 18.23 -5.43 12.47
C GLY A 188 18.49 -4.35 13.52
N ALA A 189 19.73 -4.21 13.96
CA ALA A 189 20.09 -3.21 14.96
C ALA A 189 20.03 -1.79 14.37
N ASP A 190 20.52 -1.59 13.16
CA ASP A 190 20.42 -0.30 12.46
C ASP A 190 18.95 0.06 12.19
N PHE A 191 18.13 -0.91 11.77
CA PHE A 191 16.70 -0.70 11.57
C PHE A 191 16.01 -0.20 12.86
N VAL A 192 16.27 -0.86 14.01
CA VAL A 192 15.69 -0.44 15.30
C VAL A 192 16.15 0.97 15.68
N ARG A 193 17.45 1.28 15.51
CA ARG A 193 17.98 2.64 15.80
C ARG A 193 17.32 3.70 14.95
N ARG A 194 17.18 3.49 13.64
CA ARG A 194 16.56 4.45 12.71
C ARG A 194 15.06 4.62 12.92
N THR A 195 14.38 3.63 13.49
CA THR A 195 12.95 3.64 13.74
C THR A 195 12.57 3.81 15.20
N GLY A 196 13.50 4.25 16.05
CA GLY A 196 13.30 4.55 17.48
C GLY A 196 12.19 5.56 17.79
N TYR A 197 11.74 6.33 16.78
CA TYR A 197 10.62 7.25 16.88
C TYR A 197 9.23 6.57 16.92
N ARG A 198 9.15 5.28 16.61
CA ARG A 198 7.88 4.54 16.65
C ARG A 198 7.31 4.47 18.04
N ASN A 199 5.98 4.54 18.13
CA ASN A 199 5.24 4.47 19.39
C ASN A 199 4.72 3.05 19.61
N PHE A 200 4.86 2.58 20.84
CA PHE A 200 4.35 1.30 21.31
C PHE A 200 3.48 1.50 22.57
N PRO A 201 2.63 0.54 22.93
CA PRO A 201 1.94 0.58 24.21
C PRO A 201 2.91 0.74 25.38
N ALA A 202 2.45 1.35 26.47
CA ALA A 202 3.23 1.48 27.68
C ALA A 202 3.56 0.09 28.27
N GLY A 203 4.79 -0.05 28.74
CA GLY A 203 5.30 -1.30 29.32
C GLY A 203 6.80 -1.39 29.18
N THR A 204 7.42 -2.30 29.91
CA THR A 204 8.85 -2.60 29.81
C THR A 204 9.01 -4.09 29.52
N LEU A 205 9.74 -4.39 28.45
CA LEU A 205 10.00 -5.75 28.00
C LEU A 205 11.28 -5.76 27.18
N THR A 206 12.10 -6.79 27.36
CA THR A 206 13.22 -7.09 26.45
C THR A 206 12.95 -8.41 25.73
N ALA A 207 12.88 -8.34 24.39
CA ALA A 207 12.69 -9.51 23.54
C ALA A 207 13.96 -9.82 22.74
N ALA A 208 14.37 -11.08 22.72
CA ALA A 208 15.40 -11.60 21.84
C ALA A 208 14.76 -12.30 20.65
N PHE A 209 15.12 -11.90 19.44
CA PHE A 209 14.70 -12.53 18.19
C PHE A 209 15.86 -13.33 17.63
N ARG A 210 15.72 -14.65 17.57
CA ARG A 210 16.69 -15.57 16.99
C ARG A 210 16.23 -15.98 15.60
N TYR A 211 17.11 -15.83 14.63
CA TYR A 211 16.83 -16.17 13.24
C TYR A 211 18.10 -16.60 12.52
N ARG A 212 17.94 -17.36 11.44
CA ARG A 212 19.04 -17.65 10.51
C ARG A 212 19.08 -16.62 9.42
N ASP A 213 20.23 -16.01 9.18
CA ASP A 213 20.49 -15.24 7.98
C ASP A 213 20.62 -16.23 6.80
N GLU A 214 19.61 -16.25 5.93
CA GLU A 214 19.48 -17.23 4.85
C GLU A 214 20.59 -17.09 3.79
N MET A 215 21.18 -15.90 3.64
CA MET A 215 22.26 -15.69 2.67
C MET A 215 23.65 -15.90 3.27
N ALA A 216 23.87 -15.47 4.48
CA ALA A 216 25.13 -15.65 5.19
C ALA A 216 25.25 -17.04 5.83
N ASP A 217 24.16 -17.80 5.87
CA ASP A 217 24.04 -19.14 6.43
C ASP A 217 24.51 -19.22 7.89
N ARG A 218 24.13 -18.25 8.69
CA ARG A 218 24.52 -18.15 10.12
C ARG A 218 23.34 -17.77 11.02
N GLU A 219 23.41 -18.24 12.25
CA GLU A 219 22.47 -17.83 13.29
C GLU A 219 22.76 -16.41 13.77
N GLU A 220 21.70 -15.64 13.91
CA GLU A 220 21.71 -14.25 14.37
C GLU A 220 20.76 -14.07 15.54
N GLU A 221 21.04 -13.09 16.39
CA GLU A 221 20.17 -12.67 17.45
C GLU A 221 20.06 -11.14 17.48
N LEU A 222 18.83 -10.63 17.46
CA LEU A 222 18.51 -9.23 17.64
C LEU A 222 17.75 -9.05 18.94
N ARG A 223 18.29 -8.26 19.89
CA ARG A 223 17.58 -7.91 21.14
C ARG A 223 17.00 -6.51 21.05
N ILE A 224 15.72 -6.42 21.41
CA ILE A 224 14.95 -5.18 21.37
C ILE A 224 14.34 -4.96 22.76
N GLY A 225 14.69 -3.84 23.39
CA GLY A 225 14.07 -3.35 24.61
C GLY A 225 12.92 -2.41 24.30
N PHE A 226 11.81 -2.56 24.96
CA PHE A 226 10.66 -1.68 24.95
C PHE A 226 10.56 -1.00 26.30
N ALA A 227 10.54 0.33 26.31
CA ALA A 227 10.36 1.15 27.50
C ALA A 227 9.75 2.49 27.12
N ASP A 228 8.90 3.05 27.99
CA ASP A 228 8.29 4.39 27.79
C ASP A 228 7.61 4.57 26.41
N GLY A 229 7.03 3.49 25.91
CA GLY A 229 6.37 3.48 24.60
C GLY A 229 7.32 3.58 23.40
N ARG A 230 8.60 3.31 23.59
CA ARG A 230 9.65 3.31 22.57
C ARG A 230 10.37 1.98 22.50
N TRP A 231 11.07 1.74 21.43
CA TRP A 231 11.99 0.62 21.32
C TRP A 231 13.44 1.09 21.11
N ALA A 232 14.37 0.26 21.52
CA ALA A 232 15.79 0.44 21.29
C ALA A 232 16.49 -0.92 21.20
N VAL A 233 17.68 -0.95 20.62
CA VAL A 233 18.54 -2.13 20.72
C VAL A 233 18.91 -2.33 22.18
N ALA A 234 18.75 -3.55 22.67
CA ALA A 234 19.02 -3.91 24.06
C ALA A 234 20.21 -4.87 24.17
N GLU A 235 20.85 -4.87 25.34
CA GLU A 235 21.87 -5.82 25.77
C GLU A 235 21.38 -6.57 27.01
N GLY A 236 22.10 -7.62 27.40
CA GLY A 236 21.81 -8.38 28.62
C GLY A 236 20.75 -9.48 28.45
N THR A 237 20.02 -9.80 29.51
CA THR A 237 19.03 -10.90 29.53
C THR A 237 17.73 -10.47 28.90
N ALA A 238 17.14 -11.32 28.04
CA ALA A 238 15.82 -11.10 27.47
C ALA A 238 14.75 -11.76 28.37
N ASP A 239 13.60 -11.09 28.47
CA ASP A 239 12.41 -11.62 29.17
C ASP A 239 11.71 -12.70 28.34
N VAL A 240 11.79 -12.56 27.01
CA VAL A 240 11.22 -13.52 26.06
C VAL A 240 12.17 -13.73 24.90
N THR A 241 12.25 -14.96 24.41
CA THR A 241 12.99 -15.29 23.17
C THR A 241 12.02 -15.79 22.11
N VAL A 242 12.03 -15.15 20.94
CA VAL A 242 11.22 -15.50 19.78
C VAL A 242 12.15 -16.10 18.71
N ILE A 243 11.82 -17.30 18.25
CA ILE A 243 12.53 -17.98 17.16
C ILE A 243 11.67 -17.91 15.90
N CYS A 244 12.20 -17.37 14.82
CA CYS A 244 11.47 -17.22 13.56
C CYS A 244 12.44 -17.21 12.36
N ARG A 245 11.90 -17.19 11.14
CA ARG A 245 12.71 -16.97 9.94
C ARG A 245 13.06 -15.49 9.80
N GLN A 246 14.19 -15.18 9.16
CA GLN A 246 14.60 -13.79 8.84
C GLN A 246 13.48 -13.00 8.17
N GLY A 247 12.80 -13.59 7.18
CA GLY A 247 11.69 -12.92 6.48
C GLY A 247 10.46 -12.68 7.38
N ASP A 248 10.18 -13.55 8.34
CA ASP A 248 9.06 -13.36 9.27
C ASP A 248 9.38 -12.28 10.30
N LEU A 249 10.66 -12.19 10.74
CA LEU A 249 11.14 -11.07 11.53
C LEU A 249 11.04 -9.75 10.74
N ALA A 250 11.43 -9.74 9.47
CA ALA A 250 11.29 -8.55 8.63
C ALA A 250 9.82 -8.10 8.52
N ALA A 251 8.88 -9.04 8.31
CA ALA A 251 7.45 -8.76 8.27
C ALA A 251 6.93 -8.20 9.60
N LEU A 252 7.38 -8.75 10.73
CA LEU A 252 7.03 -8.28 12.07
C LEU A 252 7.54 -6.86 12.32
N LEU A 253 8.81 -6.59 12.05
CA LEU A 253 9.42 -5.28 12.28
C LEU A 253 8.87 -4.20 11.34
N MET A 254 8.48 -4.58 10.12
CA MET A 254 7.77 -3.70 9.18
C MET A 254 6.28 -3.52 9.53
N GLY A 255 5.75 -4.28 10.49
CA GLY A 255 4.35 -4.16 10.91
C GLY A 255 3.33 -4.79 9.95
N SER A 256 3.79 -5.55 8.96
CA SER A 256 2.90 -6.26 8.02
C SER A 256 2.32 -7.55 8.58
N CYS A 257 2.84 -8.05 9.70
CA CYS A 257 2.30 -9.17 10.43
C CYS A 257 2.54 -8.99 11.94
N GLY A 258 1.55 -9.30 12.77
CA GLY A 258 1.69 -9.27 14.23
C GLY A 258 2.32 -10.55 14.78
N LEU A 259 3.05 -10.47 15.91
CA LEU A 259 3.66 -11.62 16.57
C LEU A 259 2.64 -12.70 16.93
N THR A 260 1.47 -12.31 17.44
CA THR A 260 0.37 -13.24 17.76
C THR A 260 -0.05 -14.08 16.55
N ALA A 261 -0.08 -13.48 15.36
CA ALA A 261 -0.40 -14.20 14.14
C ALA A 261 0.70 -15.20 13.76
N LEU A 262 1.97 -14.80 13.85
CA LEU A 262 3.10 -15.68 13.59
C LEU A 262 3.13 -16.89 14.51
N LEU A 263 2.92 -16.68 15.82
CA LEU A 263 2.84 -17.74 16.82
C LEU A 263 1.66 -18.68 16.53
N ARG A 264 0.46 -18.15 16.30
CA ARG A 264 -0.75 -18.94 16.00
C ARG A 264 -0.60 -19.79 14.74
N LEU A 265 0.12 -19.30 13.73
CA LEU A 265 0.37 -20.01 12.47
C LEU A 265 1.60 -20.95 12.53
N GLY A 266 2.32 -21.02 13.66
CA GLY A 266 3.56 -21.80 13.79
C GLY A 266 4.72 -21.27 12.96
N ALA A 267 4.65 -20.02 12.52
CA ALA A 267 5.74 -19.33 11.81
C ALA A 267 6.79 -18.73 12.77
N ALA A 268 6.47 -18.65 14.05
CA ALA A 268 7.37 -18.31 15.13
C ALA A 268 7.08 -19.20 16.36
N ALA A 269 8.07 -19.32 17.25
CA ALA A 269 7.96 -19.92 18.56
C ALA A 269 8.51 -18.97 19.64
N ALA A 270 7.97 -19.02 20.87
CA ALA A 270 8.39 -18.20 22.00
C ALA A 270 8.61 -19.05 23.23
#